data_ccdc28da6e7189b3ddf52d021b536363
#
_entry.id   ccdc28da6e7189b3ddf52d021b536363
#
_cell.length_a   1.000
_cell.length_b   1.000
_cell.length_c   1.000
_cell.angle_alpha   90.00
_cell.angle_beta   90.00
_cell.angle_gamma   90.00
#
_symmetry.space_group_name_H-M   'P 1'
#
loop_
_entity.id
_entity.type
_entity.pdbx_description
1 polymer ?
#
loop_
_entity_poly.entity_id
_entity_poly.type
_entity_poly.pdbx_seq_one_letter_code
_entity_poly.pdbx_strand_id
1 'polypeptide(L)'
;WVNASEWTNSTFNDTIVSVANEVDLPHMSGYTGYMPTGYTGPVSSVYKNLYQRNKCNFRDYQNIAVNGLSSRNALDSIKGLARNVTEDYPLLIFLELIGNDVCGHQQTFDHMTKPEEFRKNIKELLDGIDAIVPPGSHLVAIGLVNGSMIYEGVKDRIHPVGVPYPDFYDYQNCLDASFCWG
;
A
#
# COMPACT_ATOMS: atom_id res chain seq x y z
N TRP A 1 -0.54 9.20 4.45
CA TRP A 1 -1.09 9.87 5.64
C TRP A 1 -1.60 11.23 5.18
N VAL A 2 -2.91 11.42 5.12
CA VAL A 2 -3.52 12.72 4.85
C VAL A 2 -3.42 13.53 6.15
N ASN A 3 -2.97 14.77 6.05
CA ASN A 3 -2.90 15.65 7.22
C ASN A 3 -4.33 15.99 7.63
N ALA A 4 -4.76 15.57 8.83
CA ALA A 4 -6.11 15.83 9.34
C ALA A 4 -6.48 17.33 9.39
N SER A 5 -5.50 18.24 9.42
CA SER A 5 -5.75 19.68 9.34
C SER A 5 -6.25 20.14 7.96
N GLU A 6 -6.05 19.35 6.90
CA GLU A 6 -6.56 19.66 5.56
C GLU A 6 -8.06 19.31 5.42
N TRP A 7 -8.57 18.42 6.27
CA TRP A 7 -9.99 18.04 6.28
C TRP A 7 -10.90 19.16 6.83
N THR A 8 -10.40 20.01 7.70
CA THR A 8 -11.21 21.04 8.38
C THR A 8 -11.54 22.23 7.50
N ASN A 9 -10.86 22.43 6.38
CA ASN A 9 -11.03 23.56 5.46
C ASN A 9 -11.53 23.16 4.07
N SER A 10 -11.88 21.88 3.85
CA SER A 10 -12.33 21.42 2.55
C SER A 10 -13.82 21.69 2.33
N THR A 11 -14.18 22.04 1.09
CA THR A 11 -15.56 22.02 0.63
C THR A 11 -16.09 20.58 0.62
N PHE A 12 -17.43 20.40 0.59
CA PHE A 12 -18.03 19.06 0.53
C PHE A 12 -17.51 18.23 -0.66
N ASN A 13 -17.27 18.88 -1.81
CA ASN A 13 -16.70 18.24 -2.98
C ASN A 13 -15.26 17.77 -2.74
N ASP A 14 -14.43 18.60 -2.09
CA ASP A 14 -13.03 18.22 -1.78
C ASP A 14 -13.00 17.07 -0.79
N THR A 15 -13.94 17.01 0.15
CA THR A 15 -14.09 15.91 1.08
C THR A 15 -14.45 14.60 0.37
N ILE A 16 -15.41 14.63 -0.56
CA ILE A 16 -15.79 13.44 -1.36
C ILE A 16 -14.61 12.97 -2.22
N VAL A 17 -13.92 13.90 -2.88
CA VAL A 17 -12.74 13.59 -3.70
C VAL A 17 -11.62 13.01 -2.82
N SER A 18 -11.41 13.57 -1.62
CA SER A 18 -10.42 13.05 -0.66
C SER A 18 -10.76 11.64 -0.20
N VAL A 19 -12.01 11.38 0.17
CA VAL A 19 -12.48 10.04 0.58
C VAL A 19 -12.38 9.04 -0.58
N ALA A 20 -12.78 9.43 -1.79
CA ALA A 20 -12.64 8.59 -2.96
C ALA A 20 -11.17 8.30 -3.31
N ASN A 21 -10.28 9.26 -3.08
CA ASN A 21 -8.84 9.13 -3.31
C ASN A 21 -8.11 8.37 -2.20
N GLU A 22 -8.69 8.23 -1.01
CA GLU A 22 -8.13 7.37 0.05
C GLU A 22 -8.09 5.88 -0.35
N VAL A 23 -8.85 5.50 -1.36
CA VAL A 23 -8.91 4.10 -1.79
C VAL A 23 -7.65 3.72 -2.56
N ASP A 24 -7.25 4.51 -3.57
CA ASP A 24 -6.04 4.24 -4.36
C ASP A 24 -5.44 5.54 -4.91
N LEU A 25 -4.16 5.79 -4.62
CA LEU A 25 -3.42 6.97 -5.06
C LEU A 25 -2.16 6.60 -5.88
N PRO A 26 -2.29 5.90 -7.00
CA PRO A 26 -1.14 5.41 -7.77
C PRO A 26 -0.22 6.53 -8.27
N HIS A 27 -0.78 7.71 -8.53
CA HIS A 27 -0.04 8.90 -9.00
C HIS A 27 0.86 9.53 -7.93
N MET A 28 0.65 9.20 -6.64
CA MET A 28 1.45 9.67 -5.50
C MET A 28 2.24 8.54 -4.82
N SER A 29 2.16 7.32 -5.34
CA SER A 29 2.86 6.16 -4.80
C SER A 29 4.37 6.40 -4.65
N GLY A 30 4.97 5.94 -3.58
CA GLY A 30 6.42 5.95 -3.37
C GLY A 30 7.19 5.11 -4.40
N TYR A 31 6.53 4.18 -5.09
CA TYR A 31 7.15 3.35 -6.13
C TYR A 31 6.95 3.91 -7.53
N THR A 32 5.71 4.21 -7.90
CA THR A 32 5.32 4.55 -9.27
C THR A 32 4.76 5.97 -9.41
N GLY A 33 4.71 6.74 -8.33
CA GLY A 33 4.15 8.09 -8.33
C GLY A 33 4.85 9.00 -9.36
N TYR A 34 4.05 9.70 -10.14
CA TYR A 34 4.54 10.52 -11.24
C TYR A 34 4.18 12.01 -11.11
N MET A 35 3.27 12.35 -10.20
CA MET A 35 2.89 13.75 -9.99
C MET A 35 4.06 14.60 -9.49
N PRO A 36 4.13 15.88 -9.85
CA PRO A 36 5.15 16.78 -9.33
C PRO A 36 4.97 17.04 -7.84
N THR A 37 3.72 17.18 -7.39
CA THR A 37 3.35 17.55 -6.01
C THR A 37 2.13 16.74 -5.58
N GLY A 38 2.16 16.21 -4.36
CA GLY A 38 1.04 15.60 -3.67
C GLY A 38 0.47 16.53 -2.59
N TYR A 39 -0.39 16.01 -1.73
CA TYR A 39 -1.06 16.79 -0.67
C TYR A 39 -0.10 17.37 0.36
N THR A 40 1.02 16.70 0.64
CA THR A 40 1.99 17.09 1.69
C THR A 40 3.29 17.66 1.15
N GLY A 41 3.38 17.85 -0.16
CA GLY A 41 4.60 18.36 -0.80
C GLY A 41 5.03 17.60 -2.04
N PRO A 42 6.29 17.73 -2.47
CA PRO A 42 6.80 17.09 -3.68
C PRO A 42 6.70 15.57 -3.61
N VAL A 43 6.14 14.94 -4.65
CA VAL A 43 6.12 13.48 -4.78
C VAL A 43 7.52 12.99 -5.14
N SER A 44 8.09 12.13 -4.30
CA SER A 44 9.31 11.38 -4.58
C SER A 44 8.96 9.90 -4.79
N SER A 45 9.44 9.29 -5.86
CA SER A 45 9.19 7.88 -6.15
C SER A 45 10.41 7.21 -6.77
N VAL A 46 10.44 5.89 -6.72
CA VAL A 46 11.46 5.08 -7.41
C VAL A 46 11.42 5.39 -8.91
N TYR A 47 10.23 5.40 -9.52
CA TYR A 47 10.05 5.74 -10.94
C TYR A 47 10.65 7.10 -11.30
N LYS A 48 10.35 8.16 -10.54
CA LYS A 48 10.91 9.50 -10.82
C LYS A 48 12.44 9.53 -10.73
N ASN A 49 13.01 8.83 -9.76
CA ASN A 49 14.46 8.72 -9.60
C ASN A 49 15.10 7.94 -10.75
N LEU A 50 14.49 6.85 -11.21
CA LEU A 50 14.95 6.09 -12.38
C LEU A 50 14.84 6.94 -13.64
N TYR A 51 13.73 7.63 -13.86
CA TYR A 51 13.52 8.53 -14.99
C TYR A 51 14.51 9.69 -15.03
N GLN A 52 14.89 10.24 -13.87
CA GLN A 52 15.93 11.29 -13.81
C GLN A 52 17.29 10.77 -14.28
N ARG A 53 17.63 9.53 -13.95
CA ARG A 53 18.88 8.89 -14.34
C ARG A 53 18.90 8.43 -15.79
N ASN A 54 17.78 7.93 -16.28
CA ASN A 54 17.65 7.45 -17.64
C ASN A 54 16.28 7.83 -18.22
N LYS A 55 16.27 8.70 -19.23
CA LYS A 55 15.06 9.20 -19.89
C LYS A 55 14.32 8.14 -20.71
N CYS A 56 14.95 7.00 -21.00
CA CYS A 56 14.27 5.86 -21.62
C CYS A 56 13.16 5.27 -20.72
N ASN A 57 13.21 5.51 -19.39
CA ASN A 57 12.15 5.13 -18.47
C ASN A 57 10.90 6.05 -18.55
N PHE A 58 10.74 6.82 -19.62
CA PHE A 58 9.57 7.71 -19.78
C PHE A 58 8.28 6.91 -19.86
N ARG A 59 7.41 7.10 -18.88
CA ARG A 59 6.14 6.36 -18.70
C ARG A 59 6.29 4.83 -18.58
N ASP A 60 7.49 4.35 -18.31
CA ASP A 60 7.76 2.93 -18.11
C ASP A 60 7.54 2.56 -16.65
N TYR A 61 6.28 2.50 -16.26
CA TYR A 61 5.82 2.02 -14.95
C TYR A 61 4.40 1.48 -15.05
N GLN A 62 4.06 0.57 -14.17
CA GLN A 62 2.70 0.07 -13.99
C GLN A 62 2.42 -0.09 -12.50
N ASN A 63 1.24 0.35 -12.06
CA ASN A 63 0.77 0.15 -10.70
C ASN A 63 -0.53 -0.66 -10.74
N ILE A 64 -0.49 -1.85 -10.19
CA ILE A 64 -1.63 -2.76 -10.06
C ILE A 64 -2.00 -3.01 -8.59
N ALA A 65 -1.44 -2.22 -7.68
CA ALA A 65 -1.80 -2.27 -6.27
C ALA A 65 -3.26 -1.82 -6.08
N VAL A 66 -3.97 -2.54 -5.23
CA VAL A 66 -5.37 -2.27 -4.89
C VAL A 66 -5.49 -2.19 -3.37
N ASN A 67 -6.15 -1.15 -2.87
CA ASN A 67 -6.40 -1.01 -1.44
C ASN A 67 -7.22 -2.19 -0.91
N GLY A 68 -6.86 -2.70 0.27
CA GLY A 68 -7.52 -3.86 0.87
C GLY A 68 -7.09 -5.22 0.28
N LEU A 69 -6.21 -5.25 -0.73
CA LEU A 69 -5.72 -6.51 -1.29
C LEU A 69 -4.86 -7.26 -0.28
N SER A 70 -5.16 -8.54 -0.08
CA SER A 70 -4.37 -9.46 0.73
C SER A 70 -3.66 -10.50 -0.14
N SER A 71 -2.81 -11.33 0.47
CA SER A 71 -2.14 -12.43 -0.22
C SER A 71 -3.12 -13.43 -0.84
N ARG A 72 -4.32 -13.56 -0.29
CA ARG A 72 -5.38 -14.46 -0.79
C ARG A 72 -5.84 -14.14 -2.20
N ASN A 73 -5.82 -12.86 -2.57
CA ASN A 73 -6.34 -12.37 -3.85
C ASN A 73 -5.23 -11.82 -4.77
N ALA A 74 -3.99 -11.78 -4.30
CA ALA A 74 -2.88 -11.15 -5.01
C ALA A 74 -2.55 -11.85 -6.35
N LEU A 75 -2.72 -13.18 -6.42
CA LEU A 75 -2.50 -13.94 -7.65
C LEU A 75 -3.46 -13.52 -8.78
N ASP A 76 -4.68 -13.12 -8.45
CA ASP A 76 -5.62 -12.63 -9.46
C ASP A 76 -5.24 -11.23 -9.98
N SER A 77 -4.64 -10.39 -9.13
CA SER A 77 -4.26 -9.03 -9.51
C SER A 77 -3.13 -8.99 -10.54
N ILE A 78 -2.22 -9.97 -10.55
CA ILE A 78 -1.13 -10.00 -11.54
C ILE A 78 -1.58 -10.16 -12.98
N LYS A 79 -2.82 -10.60 -13.21
CA LYS A 79 -3.43 -10.63 -14.55
C LYS A 79 -3.53 -9.24 -15.18
N GLY A 80 -3.48 -8.18 -14.36
CA GLY A 80 -3.40 -6.80 -14.81
C GLY A 80 -2.02 -6.37 -15.32
N LEU A 81 -0.97 -7.15 -15.09
CA LEU A 81 0.36 -6.88 -15.64
C LEU A 81 0.34 -7.10 -17.16
N ALA A 82 0.45 -5.99 -17.90
CA ALA A 82 0.53 -6.03 -19.37
C ALA A 82 2.01 -6.05 -19.78
N ARG A 83 2.58 -7.26 -19.95
CA ARG A 83 3.96 -7.44 -20.38
C ARG A 83 4.08 -8.51 -21.47
N ASN A 84 5.01 -8.27 -22.39
CA ASN A 84 5.40 -9.26 -23.40
C ASN A 84 6.74 -9.86 -22.99
N VAL A 85 6.74 -11.12 -22.59
CA VAL A 85 7.93 -11.84 -22.07
C VAL A 85 9.09 -11.86 -23.08
N THR A 86 8.79 -11.76 -24.37
CA THR A 86 9.80 -11.86 -25.45
C THR A 86 10.32 -10.51 -25.96
N GLU A 87 9.58 -9.43 -25.74
CA GLU A 87 9.86 -8.11 -26.29
C GLU A 87 10.21 -7.06 -25.24
N ASP A 88 9.66 -7.20 -24.03
CA ASP A 88 9.90 -6.25 -22.95
C ASP A 88 11.22 -6.52 -22.23
N TYR A 89 11.78 -5.45 -21.66
CA TYR A 89 12.96 -5.51 -20.80
C TYR A 89 12.62 -6.04 -19.40
N PRO A 90 13.64 -6.54 -18.65
CA PRO A 90 13.48 -6.96 -17.26
C PRO A 90 12.83 -5.88 -16.39
N LEU A 91 11.97 -6.30 -15.47
CA LEU A 91 11.22 -5.44 -14.55
C LEU A 91 11.90 -5.30 -13.20
N LEU A 92 11.69 -4.16 -12.55
CA LEU A 92 11.86 -4.00 -11.11
C LEU A 92 10.47 -3.98 -10.47
N ILE A 93 10.14 -5.03 -9.72
CA ILE A 93 8.82 -5.27 -9.12
C ILE A 93 8.89 -5.01 -7.62
N PHE A 94 7.93 -4.27 -7.05
CA PHE A 94 7.76 -4.10 -5.62
C PHE A 94 6.50 -4.83 -5.17
N LEU A 95 6.65 -5.72 -4.21
CA LEU A 95 5.57 -6.51 -3.62
C LEU A 95 5.44 -6.17 -2.12
N GLU A 96 4.30 -5.62 -1.73
CA GLU A 96 3.98 -5.26 -0.35
C GLU A 96 2.52 -5.65 -0.05
N LEU A 97 2.30 -6.68 0.76
CA LEU A 97 0.98 -7.27 0.98
C LEU A 97 0.60 -7.48 2.45
N ILE A 98 1.53 -7.60 3.37
CA ILE A 98 1.30 -8.11 4.72
C ILE A 98 0.24 -7.32 5.51
N GLY A 99 0.06 -6.03 5.28
CA GLY A 99 -0.88 -5.18 6.03
C GLY A 99 -2.29 -5.77 6.10
N ASN A 100 -2.90 -6.04 4.97
CA ASN A 100 -4.27 -6.57 4.89
C ASN A 100 -4.39 -8.05 5.27
N ASP A 101 -3.31 -8.80 5.26
CA ASP A 101 -3.28 -10.18 5.72
C ASP A 101 -3.36 -10.27 7.25
N VAL A 102 -2.79 -9.29 7.95
CA VAL A 102 -2.75 -9.21 9.41
C VAL A 102 -3.91 -8.36 9.94
N CYS A 103 -4.18 -7.22 9.31
CA CYS A 103 -5.13 -6.21 9.76
C CYS A 103 -6.35 -6.12 8.84
N GLY A 104 -6.97 -7.26 8.51
CA GLY A 104 -8.24 -7.28 7.76
C GLY A 104 -9.38 -6.61 8.54
N HIS A 105 -10.44 -6.19 7.82
CA HIS A 105 -11.65 -5.57 8.39
C HIS A 105 -12.48 -6.53 9.25
N GLN A 106 -11.85 -7.40 10.01
CA GLN A 106 -12.53 -8.42 10.80
C GLN A 106 -12.06 -8.37 12.25
N GLN A 107 -13.00 -8.51 13.15
CA GLN A 107 -12.86 -8.26 14.58
C GLN A 107 -12.09 -9.35 15.34
N THR A 108 -11.72 -10.43 14.70
CA THR A 108 -11.09 -11.56 15.36
C THR A 108 -9.84 -12.05 14.67
N PHE A 109 -8.87 -12.50 15.45
CA PHE A 109 -7.63 -13.12 14.96
C PHE A 109 -7.85 -14.37 14.08
N ASP A 110 -9.05 -14.96 14.12
CA ASP A 110 -9.37 -16.15 13.31
C ASP A 110 -9.38 -15.84 11.81
N HIS A 111 -9.64 -14.59 11.44
CA HIS A 111 -9.68 -14.15 10.05
C HIS A 111 -8.32 -13.67 9.52
N MET A 112 -7.36 -13.49 10.39
CA MET A 112 -5.99 -13.16 10.00
C MET A 112 -5.42 -14.30 9.13
N THR A 113 -4.76 -13.95 8.04
CA THR A 113 -4.02 -14.92 7.23
C THR A 113 -2.93 -15.58 8.07
N LYS A 114 -3.02 -16.88 8.26
CA LYS A 114 -2.04 -17.61 9.08
C LYS A 114 -0.70 -17.70 8.35
N PRO A 115 0.44 -17.81 9.06
CA PRO A 115 1.76 -17.81 8.44
C PRO A 115 1.93 -18.85 7.32
N GLU A 116 1.42 -20.07 7.51
CA GLU A 116 1.50 -21.13 6.51
C GLU A 116 0.66 -20.83 5.26
N GLU A 117 -0.55 -20.26 5.45
CA GLU A 117 -1.39 -19.82 4.36
C GLU A 117 -0.73 -18.65 3.60
N PHE A 118 -0.20 -17.66 4.32
CA PHE A 118 0.53 -16.56 3.71
C PHE A 118 1.71 -17.06 2.88
N ARG A 119 2.51 -17.95 3.44
CA ARG A 119 3.64 -18.56 2.74
C ARG A 119 3.23 -19.26 1.45
N LYS A 120 2.14 -20.03 1.50
CA LYS A 120 1.58 -20.69 0.32
C LYS A 120 1.15 -19.68 -0.73
N ASN A 121 0.36 -18.69 -0.34
CA ASN A 121 -0.16 -17.65 -1.24
C ASN A 121 0.97 -16.87 -1.91
N ILE A 122 1.99 -16.47 -1.14
CA ILE A 122 3.17 -15.76 -1.68
C ILE A 122 3.94 -16.65 -2.65
N LYS A 123 4.11 -17.94 -2.34
CA LYS A 123 4.79 -18.85 -3.26
C LYS A 123 4.04 -18.95 -4.59
N GLU A 124 2.73 -19.16 -4.57
CA GLU A 124 1.89 -19.21 -5.75
C GLU A 124 1.93 -17.90 -6.55
N LEU A 125 1.93 -16.76 -5.85
CA LEU A 125 2.07 -15.44 -6.47
C LEU A 125 3.43 -15.27 -7.15
N LEU A 126 4.52 -15.65 -6.51
CA LEU A 126 5.87 -15.58 -7.08
C LEU A 126 6.02 -16.49 -8.30
N ASP A 127 5.53 -17.73 -8.22
CA ASP A 127 5.50 -18.66 -9.35
C ASP A 127 4.68 -18.06 -10.53
N GLY A 128 3.56 -17.41 -10.22
CA GLY A 128 2.73 -16.72 -11.22
C GLY A 128 3.41 -15.52 -11.87
N ILE A 129 4.11 -14.72 -11.08
CA ILE A 129 4.89 -13.57 -11.59
C ILE A 129 6.01 -14.07 -12.50
N ASP A 130 6.78 -15.07 -12.06
CA ASP A 130 7.90 -15.63 -12.83
C ASP A 130 7.48 -16.14 -14.20
N ALA A 131 6.25 -16.65 -14.30
CA ALA A 131 5.68 -17.15 -15.55
C ALA A 131 5.33 -16.06 -16.57
N ILE A 132 5.16 -14.81 -16.15
CA ILE A 132 4.64 -13.72 -17.02
C ILE A 132 5.60 -12.53 -17.16
N VAL A 133 6.73 -12.53 -16.48
CA VAL A 133 7.71 -11.44 -16.57
C VAL A 133 8.93 -11.84 -17.39
N PRO A 134 9.60 -10.87 -18.06
CA PRO A 134 10.83 -11.14 -18.81
C PRO A 134 11.96 -11.70 -17.93
N PRO A 135 12.80 -12.59 -18.45
CA PRO A 135 13.95 -13.11 -17.73
C PRO A 135 14.90 -12.00 -17.24
N GLY A 136 15.43 -12.16 -16.03
CA GLY A 136 16.31 -11.15 -15.41
C GLY A 136 15.54 -10.06 -14.67
N SER A 137 14.23 -10.15 -14.56
CA SER A 137 13.42 -9.28 -13.70
C SER A 137 13.78 -9.47 -12.22
N HIS A 138 13.65 -8.40 -11.44
CA HIS A 138 13.97 -8.38 -10.02
C HIS A 138 12.72 -8.03 -9.21
N LEU A 139 12.48 -8.79 -8.12
CA LEU A 139 11.40 -8.54 -7.19
C LEU A 139 11.96 -8.14 -5.83
N VAL A 140 11.45 -7.04 -5.29
CA VAL A 140 11.70 -6.55 -3.94
C VAL A 140 10.45 -6.83 -3.11
N ALA A 141 10.52 -7.81 -2.22
CA ALA A 141 9.46 -8.07 -1.25
C ALA A 141 9.66 -7.16 -0.02
N ILE A 142 8.62 -6.41 0.33
CA ILE A 142 8.63 -5.49 1.46
C ILE A 142 7.79 -6.10 2.58
N GLY A 143 8.42 -6.33 3.72
CA GLY A 143 7.78 -6.87 4.90
C GLY A 143 7.08 -5.80 5.73
N LEU A 144 6.12 -6.22 6.57
CA LEU A 144 5.45 -5.35 7.51
C LEU A 144 6.44 -4.83 8.57
N VAL A 145 6.34 -3.55 8.87
CA VAL A 145 7.00 -2.96 10.03
C VAL A 145 6.37 -3.55 11.31
N ASN A 146 7.17 -3.73 12.35
CA ASN A 146 6.64 -4.12 13.65
C ASN A 146 5.64 -3.07 14.15
N GLY A 147 4.35 -3.40 14.15
CA GLY A 147 3.26 -2.48 14.49
C GLY A 147 3.33 -1.94 15.92
N SER A 148 3.93 -2.70 16.85
CA SER A 148 4.11 -2.23 18.23
C SER A 148 4.97 -0.98 18.32
N MET A 149 5.90 -0.77 17.38
CA MET A 149 6.71 0.46 17.32
C MET A 149 5.86 1.69 17.01
N ILE A 150 4.78 1.54 16.27
CA ILE A 150 3.85 2.64 15.95
C ILE A 150 3.13 3.05 17.22
N TYR A 151 2.55 2.09 17.94
CA TYR A 151 1.87 2.35 19.21
C TYR A 151 2.83 2.98 20.23
N GLU A 152 3.99 2.38 20.47
CA GLU A 152 5.02 2.92 21.39
C GLU A 152 5.45 4.35 21.00
N GLY A 153 5.48 4.67 19.73
CA GLY A 153 5.85 6.00 19.23
C GLY A 153 4.77 7.07 19.42
N VAL A 154 3.51 6.69 19.62
CA VAL A 154 2.39 7.65 19.67
C VAL A 154 1.56 7.59 20.95
N LYS A 155 1.66 6.55 21.78
CA LYS A 155 0.82 6.34 22.98
C LYS A 155 0.78 7.52 23.95
N ASP A 156 1.88 8.29 24.04
CA ASP A 156 1.99 9.45 24.92
C ASP A 156 1.66 10.77 24.21
N ARG A 157 1.09 10.71 22.99
CA ARG A 157 0.75 11.89 22.19
C ARG A 157 -0.76 12.11 22.13
N ILE A 158 -1.12 13.31 21.72
CA ILE A 158 -2.50 13.67 21.41
C ILE A 158 -2.74 13.45 19.90
N HIS A 159 -3.77 12.70 19.58
CA HIS A 159 -4.22 12.52 18.20
C HIS A 159 -4.71 13.86 17.61
N PRO A 160 -4.58 14.13 16.31
CA PRO A 160 -5.06 15.37 15.67
C PRO A 160 -6.53 15.72 15.92
N VAL A 161 -7.38 14.75 16.27
CA VAL A 161 -8.78 15.00 16.67
C VAL A 161 -8.93 15.49 18.13
N GLY A 162 -7.82 15.67 18.87
CA GLY A 162 -7.81 16.28 20.21
C GLY A 162 -7.94 15.32 21.37
N VAL A 163 -7.83 14.01 21.18
CA VAL A 163 -7.85 12.98 22.23
C VAL A 163 -6.52 12.23 22.30
N PRO A 164 -6.14 11.60 23.44
CA PRO A 164 -5.00 10.71 23.50
C PRO A 164 -5.06 9.59 22.44
N TYR A 165 -3.93 9.20 21.88
CA TYR A 165 -3.91 8.10 20.90
C TYR A 165 -4.48 6.78 21.42
N PRO A 166 -4.22 6.35 22.69
CA PRO A 166 -4.88 5.16 23.23
C PRO A 166 -6.41 5.24 23.20
N ASP A 167 -6.98 6.37 23.64
CA ASP A 167 -8.44 6.57 23.64
C ASP A 167 -9.02 6.54 22.22
N PHE A 168 -8.26 7.09 21.24
CA PHE A 168 -8.64 7.03 19.83
C PHE A 168 -8.65 5.59 19.30
N TYR A 169 -7.63 4.80 19.63
CA TYR A 169 -7.57 3.39 19.22
C TYR A 169 -8.63 2.55 19.90
N ASP A 170 -8.88 2.75 21.20
CA ASP A 170 -9.97 2.07 21.92
C ASP A 170 -11.33 2.36 21.28
N TYR A 171 -11.56 3.59 20.84
CA TYR A 171 -12.77 3.94 20.12
C TYR A 171 -12.85 3.23 18.75
N GLN A 172 -11.77 3.13 18.01
CA GLN A 172 -11.73 2.39 16.73
C GLN A 172 -12.01 0.90 16.94
N ASN A 173 -11.49 0.30 18.01
CA ASN A 173 -11.83 -1.06 18.41
C ASN A 173 -13.29 -1.23 18.75
N CYS A 174 -13.87 -0.28 19.51
CA CYS A 174 -15.30 -0.29 19.86
C CYS A 174 -16.21 -0.22 18.62
N LEU A 175 -15.74 0.43 17.54
CA LEU A 175 -16.44 0.47 16.26
C LEU A 175 -16.21 -0.79 15.39
N ASP A 176 -15.47 -1.76 15.91
CA ASP A 176 -15.13 -2.99 15.18
C ASP A 176 -14.44 -2.73 13.82
N ALA A 177 -13.72 -1.62 13.72
CA ALA A 177 -13.07 -1.23 12.47
C ALA A 177 -11.93 -2.17 12.08
N SER A 178 -11.12 -2.59 13.06
CA SER A 178 -10.08 -3.62 12.90
C SER A 178 -9.47 -3.95 14.26
N PHE A 179 -9.08 -5.20 14.49
CA PHE A 179 -8.34 -5.63 15.68
C PHE A 179 -6.89 -5.09 15.74
N CYS A 180 -6.42 -4.45 14.69
CA CYS A 180 -5.11 -3.81 14.67
C CYS A 180 -5.07 -2.41 15.31
N TRP A 181 -6.21 -1.89 15.75
CA TRP A 181 -6.30 -0.55 16.32
C TRP A 181 -6.10 -0.51 17.84
N GLY A 182 -6.08 -1.65 18.53
CA GLY A 182 -5.93 -1.72 19.98
C GLY A 182 -4.82 -2.63 20.45
#